data_7a371218df715c336b4f04138f64631a
#
_entry.id   7a371218df715c336b4f04138f64631a
#
_cell.length_a   1.000
_cell.length_b   1.000
_cell.length_c   1.000
_cell.angle_alpha   90.00
_cell.angle_beta   90.00
_cell.angle_gamma   90.00
#
_symmetry.space_group_name_H-M   'P 1'
#
loop_
_entity.id
_entity.type
_entity.pdbx_description
1 polymer ?
#
loop_
_entity_poly.entity_id
_entity_poly.type
_entity_poly.pdbx_seq_one_letter_code
_entity_poly.pdbx_strand_id
1 'polypeptide(L)'
;MPPRSEKTLRPARAVHPHAWLWEPLETDPTFVLRPMFGTKAVYLGGQLVLCFCARTEPWRGVLVATDRTRHAALRAEFPALVPHPILPKWLYVPESAATFERVCVRLVALARARDPRLGVTPPPRKKSRAQTRARGDHP
;
A
#
# COMPACT_ATOMS: atom_id res chain seq x y z
N MET A 1 22.24 -9.13 -27.91
CA MET A 1 21.81 -8.80 -27.61
C MET A 1 21.17 -9.00 -27.00
N PRO A 2 21.55 -9.24 -26.90
CA PRO A 2 21.04 -9.26 -26.47
C PRO A 2 20.47 -9.47 -25.70
N PRO A 3 20.89 -9.70 -25.71
CA PRO A 3 20.45 -9.68 -25.19
C PRO A 3 19.84 -9.51 -24.37
N ARG A 4 20.21 -9.55 -24.42
CA ARG A 4 19.79 -9.12 -23.91
C ARG A 4 19.09 -8.79 -23.31
N SER A 5 19.28 -8.91 -23.45
CA SER A 5 18.69 -8.40 -23.13
C SER A 5 17.91 -8.39 -22.44
N GLU A 6 18.22 -8.73 -22.48
CA GLU A 6 17.62 -8.57 -22.16
C GLU A 6 16.93 -8.49 -21.30
N LYS A 7 17.37 -8.70 -21.14
CA LYS A 7 16.86 -8.40 -20.54
C LYS A 7 16.00 -8.13 -20.19
N THR A 8 16.25 -8.14 -20.56
CA THR A 8 15.52 -7.64 -20.43
C THR A 8 14.49 -7.85 -20.13
N LEU A 9 14.63 -8.27 -20.28
CA LEU A 9 13.77 -8.44 -20.16
C LEU A 9 12.96 -8.73 -19.34
N ARG A 10 13.13 -8.77 -18.84
CA ARG A 10 12.52 -8.91 -18.08
C ARG A 10 11.74 -8.31 -17.90
N PRO A 11 11.55 -8.15 -18.09
CA PRO A 11 10.89 -7.61 -17.95
C PRO A 11 9.87 -7.68 -17.62
N ALA A 12 9.91 -7.93 -17.95
CA ALA A 12 8.82 -8.12 -17.70
C ALA A 12 8.30 -8.32 -16.39
N ARG A 13 8.84 -8.41 -15.78
CA ARG A 13 8.50 -8.48 -14.72
C ARG A 13 8.11 -7.53 -14.26
N ALA A 14 7.87 -7.69 -14.27
CA ALA A 14 7.19 -7.02 -14.13
C ALA A 14 7.04 -5.85 -13.36
N VAL A 15 7.00 -4.78 -13.97
CA VAL A 15 6.78 -3.52 -13.31
C VAL A 15 5.32 -3.42 -12.91
N HIS A 16 5.09 -3.11 -11.64
CA HIS A 16 3.73 -2.92 -11.16
C HIS A 16 3.13 -1.70 -11.87
N PRO A 17 1.89 -1.77 -12.35
CA PRO A 17 1.31 -0.65 -13.09
C PRO A 17 1.18 0.63 -12.32
N HIS A 18 1.22 0.57 -11.00
CA HIS A 18 1.13 1.77 -10.16
C HIS A 18 2.46 2.15 -9.54
N ALA A 19 3.57 1.54 -9.98
CA ALA A 19 4.87 1.83 -9.40
C ALA A 19 5.22 3.32 -9.51
N TRP A 20 4.85 3.96 -10.61
CA TRP A 20 5.16 5.37 -10.80
C TRP A 20 4.51 6.26 -9.73
N LEU A 21 3.43 5.79 -9.12
CA LEU A 21 2.76 6.56 -8.08
C LEU A 21 3.56 6.59 -6.78
N TRP A 22 4.22 5.50 -6.42
CA TRP A 22 4.95 5.48 -5.15
C TRP A 22 6.40 5.90 -5.29
N GLU A 23 6.89 6.12 -6.51
CA GLU A 23 8.28 6.53 -6.70
C GLU A 23 8.68 7.74 -5.85
N PRO A 24 7.84 8.77 -5.70
CA PRO A 24 8.23 9.89 -4.85
C PRO A 24 8.47 9.53 -3.39
N LEU A 25 7.94 8.39 -2.95
CA LEU A 25 8.13 7.94 -1.56
C LEU A 25 9.46 7.23 -1.38
N GLU A 26 10.07 6.76 -2.46
CA GLU A 26 11.30 5.97 -2.38
C GLU A 26 12.47 6.78 -1.85
N THR A 27 12.39 8.10 -1.92
CA THR A 27 13.45 8.96 -1.38
C THR A 27 13.40 9.10 0.12
N ASP A 28 12.30 8.67 0.75
CA ASP A 28 12.20 8.70 2.21
C ASP A 28 13.10 7.59 2.76
N PRO A 29 14.04 7.90 3.65
CA PRO A 29 14.96 6.87 4.15
C PRO A 29 14.28 5.74 4.91
N THR A 30 13.03 5.93 5.34
CA THR A 30 12.29 4.88 6.04
C THR A 30 11.37 4.09 5.12
N PHE A 31 11.38 4.37 3.82
CA PHE A 31 10.52 3.69 2.86
C PHE A 31 10.79 2.20 2.84
N VAL A 32 9.72 1.41 2.95
CA VAL A 32 9.79 -0.05 2.79
C VAL A 32 8.61 -0.45 1.92
N LEU A 33 8.86 -1.31 0.94
CA LEU A 33 7.84 -1.85 0.08
C LEU A 33 7.75 -3.35 0.33
N ARG A 34 6.57 -3.85 0.66
CA ARG A 34 6.38 -5.28 0.97
C ARG A 34 5.15 -5.83 0.30
N PRO A 35 5.16 -7.10 -0.07
CA PRO A 35 3.93 -7.74 -0.54
C PRO A 35 2.96 -7.91 0.63
N MET A 36 1.66 -7.71 0.36
CA MET A 36 0.62 -7.93 1.35
C MET A 36 -0.68 -8.16 0.60
N PHE A 37 -1.35 -9.28 0.87
CA PHE A 37 -2.59 -9.66 0.18
C PHE A 37 -2.44 -9.66 -1.35
N GLY A 38 -1.23 -10.00 -1.84
CA GLY A 38 -0.96 -9.96 -3.28
C GLY A 38 -0.83 -8.55 -3.84
N THR A 39 -0.69 -7.55 -2.98
CA THR A 39 -0.52 -6.15 -3.38
C THR A 39 0.84 -5.66 -2.92
N LYS A 40 1.15 -4.39 -3.18
CA LYS A 40 2.40 -3.78 -2.73
C LYS A 40 2.09 -2.77 -1.65
N ALA A 41 2.52 -3.07 -0.43
CA ALA A 41 2.28 -2.22 0.72
C ALA A 41 3.47 -1.32 0.98
N VAL A 42 3.22 -0.03 1.16
CA VAL A 42 4.25 0.96 1.44
C VAL A 42 4.22 1.33 2.90
N TYR A 43 5.39 1.25 3.53
CA TYR A 43 5.58 1.65 4.93
C TYR A 43 6.50 2.86 4.97
N LEU A 44 6.15 3.83 5.82
CA LEU A 44 6.98 5.01 6.07
C LEU A 44 7.04 5.21 7.58
N GLY A 45 8.25 5.35 8.10
CA GLY A 45 8.42 5.53 9.54
C GLY A 45 7.86 4.39 10.36
N GLY A 46 7.86 3.18 9.80
CA GLY A 46 7.32 2.02 10.48
C GLY A 46 5.81 1.88 10.41
N GLN A 47 5.12 2.84 9.77
CA GLN A 47 3.66 2.76 9.64
C GLN A 47 3.28 2.34 8.23
N LEU A 48 2.27 1.49 8.13
CA LEU A 48 1.68 1.13 6.84
C LEU A 48 0.82 2.29 6.39
N VAL A 49 1.06 2.82 5.20
CA VAL A 49 0.34 4.02 4.74
C VAL A 49 -0.53 3.78 3.52
N LEU A 50 -0.03 3.07 2.52
CA LEU A 50 -0.76 2.84 1.27
C LEU A 50 -0.48 1.46 0.76
N CYS A 51 -1.45 0.86 0.08
CA CYS A 51 -1.26 -0.41 -0.62
C CYS A 51 -1.69 -0.24 -2.07
N PHE A 52 -0.82 -0.63 -2.98
CA PHE A 52 -1.06 -0.49 -4.41
C PHE A 52 -1.45 -1.85 -4.98
N CYS A 53 -2.66 -1.92 -5.50
CA CYS A 53 -3.30 -3.18 -5.90
C CYS A 53 -3.49 -3.24 -7.40
N ALA A 54 -3.11 -4.36 -8.01
CA ALA A 54 -3.24 -4.55 -9.44
C ALA A 54 -3.85 -5.92 -9.76
N ARG A 55 -4.76 -6.36 -8.91
CA ARG A 55 -5.45 -7.65 -9.10
C ARG A 55 -6.88 -7.37 -9.56
N THR A 56 -7.80 -8.24 -9.25
CA THR A 56 -9.21 -8.02 -9.59
C THR A 56 -9.90 -7.32 -8.42
N GLU A 57 -11.00 -6.61 -8.73
CA GLU A 57 -11.76 -5.93 -7.69
C GLU A 57 -12.16 -6.90 -6.58
N PRO A 58 -12.16 -6.50 -5.34
CA PRO A 58 -11.89 -5.14 -4.86
C PRO A 58 -10.40 -4.91 -4.52
N TRP A 59 -9.50 -5.46 -5.30
CA TRP A 59 -8.06 -5.35 -5.12
C TRP A 59 -7.40 -4.76 -6.37
N ARG A 60 -8.02 -3.71 -6.91
CA ARG A 60 -7.49 -3.06 -8.09
C ARG A 60 -7.62 -1.56 -7.92
N GLY A 61 -6.57 -0.94 -7.43
CA GLY A 61 -6.55 0.48 -7.11
C GLY A 61 -5.62 0.75 -5.96
N VAL A 62 -6.00 1.64 -5.05
CA VAL A 62 -5.16 2.00 -3.92
C VAL A 62 -5.94 1.93 -2.62
N LEU A 63 -5.37 1.24 -1.64
CA LEU A 63 -5.91 1.20 -0.28
C LEU A 63 -5.19 2.24 0.56
N VAL A 64 -5.93 2.98 1.34
CA VAL A 64 -5.39 3.93 2.31
C VAL A 64 -5.47 3.29 3.68
N ALA A 65 -4.33 3.05 4.31
CA ALA A 65 -4.29 2.48 5.65
C ALA A 65 -4.64 3.60 6.63
N THR A 66 -5.77 3.46 7.30
CA THR A 66 -6.31 4.48 8.18
C THR A 66 -7.25 3.81 9.18
N ASP A 67 -8.08 4.58 9.87
CA ASP A 67 -9.09 4.04 10.75
C ASP A 67 -10.38 4.83 10.59
N ARG A 68 -11.45 4.32 11.18
CA ARG A 68 -12.78 4.89 10.94
C ARG A 68 -12.91 6.32 11.44
N THR A 69 -12.14 6.71 12.46
CA THR A 69 -12.24 8.07 12.99
C THR A 69 -11.74 9.12 11.99
N ARG A 70 -10.99 8.70 10.98
CA ARG A 70 -10.44 9.60 9.98
C ARG A 70 -11.17 9.58 8.66
N HIS A 71 -12.14 8.67 8.51
CA HIS A 71 -12.84 8.50 7.22
C HIS A 71 -13.54 9.78 6.78
N ALA A 72 -14.22 10.47 7.71
CA ALA A 72 -14.99 11.65 7.32
C ALA A 72 -14.09 12.72 6.72
N ALA A 73 -12.94 12.97 7.34
CA ALA A 73 -12.01 13.99 6.86
C ALA A 73 -11.43 13.61 5.50
N LEU A 74 -11.04 12.33 5.35
CA LEU A 74 -10.46 11.87 4.09
C LEU A 74 -11.49 11.89 2.98
N ARG A 75 -12.72 11.46 3.25
CA ARG A 75 -13.74 11.42 2.22
C ARG A 75 -14.26 12.82 1.85
N ALA A 76 -14.17 13.77 2.78
CA ALA A 76 -14.51 15.15 2.45
C ALA A 76 -13.55 15.71 1.42
N GLU A 77 -12.28 15.36 1.51
CA GLU A 77 -11.30 15.82 0.53
C GLU A 77 -11.30 14.95 -0.71
N PHE A 78 -11.55 13.64 -0.56
CA PHE A 78 -11.51 12.69 -1.68
C PHE A 78 -12.80 11.89 -1.74
N PRO A 79 -13.84 12.42 -2.37
CA PRO A 79 -15.12 11.70 -2.41
C PRO A 79 -15.06 10.33 -3.09
N ALA A 80 -14.05 10.08 -3.91
CA ALA A 80 -13.90 8.79 -4.56
C ALA A 80 -13.47 7.68 -3.59
N LEU A 81 -12.99 8.04 -2.40
CA LEU A 81 -12.61 7.03 -1.41
C LEU A 81 -13.85 6.43 -0.77
N VAL A 82 -13.87 5.12 -0.67
CA VAL A 82 -14.97 4.38 -0.01
C VAL A 82 -14.35 3.34 0.92
N PRO A 83 -15.08 2.92 1.95
CA PRO A 83 -14.56 1.83 2.79
C PRO A 83 -14.35 0.59 1.94
N HIS A 84 -13.23 -0.10 2.16
CA HIS A 84 -12.95 -1.31 1.40
C HIS A 84 -13.91 -2.41 1.85
N PRO A 85 -14.48 -3.19 0.93
CA PRO A 85 -15.49 -4.18 1.32
C PRO A 85 -14.96 -5.31 2.20
N ILE A 86 -13.66 -5.61 2.13
CA ILE A 86 -13.07 -6.68 2.93
C ILE A 86 -12.34 -6.10 4.15
N LEU A 87 -11.74 -4.91 4.01
CA LEU A 87 -11.00 -4.25 5.08
C LEU A 87 -11.65 -2.90 5.39
N PRO A 88 -12.83 -2.90 6.00
CA PRO A 88 -13.64 -1.68 6.08
C PRO A 88 -13.09 -0.57 6.96
N LYS A 89 -12.05 -0.83 7.75
CA LYS A 89 -11.38 0.24 8.46
C LYS A 89 -10.53 1.09 7.52
N TRP A 90 -10.19 0.57 6.35
CA TRP A 90 -9.36 1.26 5.39
C TRP A 90 -10.23 1.79 4.26
N LEU A 91 -9.75 2.85 3.61
CA LEU A 91 -10.44 3.42 2.47
C LEU A 91 -9.80 2.94 1.19
N TYR A 92 -10.57 2.96 0.12
CA TYR A 92 -10.17 2.37 -1.16
C TYR A 92 -10.62 3.28 -2.28
N VAL A 93 -9.74 3.53 -3.24
CA VAL A 93 -10.10 4.17 -4.49
C VAL A 93 -9.85 3.16 -5.60
N PRO A 94 -10.91 2.73 -6.32
CA PRO A 94 -10.71 1.76 -7.40
C PRO A 94 -10.05 2.42 -8.60
N GLU A 95 -9.28 1.63 -9.33
CA GLU A 95 -8.60 2.11 -10.52
C GLU A 95 -9.59 2.68 -11.54
N SER A 96 -10.82 2.18 -11.52
CA SER A 96 -11.85 2.63 -12.45
C SER A 96 -12.45 3.99 -12.11
N ALA A 97 -12.13 4.55 -10.93
CA ALA A 97 -12.65 5.87 -10.59
C ALA A 97 -12.10 6.91 -11.56
N ALA A 98 -12.99 7.81 -12.04
CA ALA A 98 -12.60 8.81 -13.01
C ALA A 98 -11.45 9.69 -12.52
N THR A 99 -11.36 9.92 -11.20
CA THR A 99 -10.33 10.77 -10.62
C THR A 99 -9.19 9.97 -10.02
N PHE A 100 -9.06 8.70 -10.37
CA PHE A 100 -8.12 7.79 -9.71
C PHE A 100 -6.70 8.35 -9.65
N GLU A 101 -6.14 8.76 -10.78
CA GLU A 101 -4.75 9.21 -10.79
C GLU A 101 -4.55 10.47 -9.96
N ARG A 102 -5.48 11.41 -10.10
CA ARG A 102 -5.37 12.66 -9.34
C ARG A 102 -5.46 12.41 -7.84
N VAL A 103 -6.39 11.56 -7.44
CA VAL A 103 -6.54 11.20 -6.03
C VAL A 103 -5.27 10.52 -5.52
N CYS A 104 -4.73 9.58 -6.29
CA CYS A 104 -3.54 8.84 -5.86
C CYS A 104 -2.33 9.74 -5.73
N VAL A 105 -2.13 10.66 -6.67
CA VAL A 105 -1.01 11.59 -6.59
C VAL A 105 -1.10 12.41 -5.31
N ARG A 106 -2.33 12.86 -4.95
CA ARG A 106 -2.52 13.61 -3.71
C ARG A 106 -2.31 12.74 -2.48
N LEU A 107 -2.79 11.49 -2.50
CA LEU A 107 -2.58 10.59 -1.36
C LEU A 107 -1.09 10.33 -1.13
N VAL A 108 -0.33 10.16 -2.20
CA VAL A 108 1.11 9.98 -2.10
C VAL A 108 1.76 11.23 -1.50
N ALA A 109 1.33 12.41 -1.92
CA ALA A 109 1.85 13.66 -1.36
C ALA A 109 1.54 13.77 0.13
N LEU A 110 0.33 13.38 0.54
CA LEU A 110 -0.04 13.38 1.95
C LEU A 110 0.80 12.39 2.75
N ALA A 111 1.02 11.21 2.19
CA ALA A 111 1.84 10.18 2.85
C ALA A 111 3.27 10.70 3.01
N ARG A 112 3.80 11.33 1.98
CA ARG A 112 5.15 11.88 2.03
C ARG A 112 5.28 12.95 3.10
N ALA A 113 4.22 13.73 3.30
CA ALA A 113 4.20 14.78 4.32
C ALA A 113 3.84 14.26 5.71
N ARG A 114 3.65 12.95 5.83
CA ARG A 114 3.28 12.30 7.10
C ARG A 114 1.97 12.86 7.65
N ASP A 115 0.99 13.04 6.77
CA ASP A 115 -0.34 13.51 7.16
C ASP A 115 -0.93 12.52 8.17
N PRO A 116 -1.42 13.00 9.32
CA PRO A 116 -1.89 12.10 10.38
C PRO A 116 -3.16 11.32 10.03
N ARG A 117 -3.83 11.67 8.94
CA ARG A 117 -5.02 10.90 8.53
C ARG A 117 -4.64 9.59 7.86
N LEU A 118 -3.38 9.42 7.44
CA LEU A 118 -2.91 8.19 6.83
C LEU A 118 -1.93 7.49 7.75
N GLY A 119 -1.95 6.19 7.71
CA GLY A 119 -0.96 5.41 8.42
C GLY A 119 -1.53 4.72 9.63
N VAL A 120 -1.17 3.45 9.76
CA VAL A 120 -1.49 2.67 10.95
C VAL A 120 -0.24 1.94 11.39
N THR A 121 -0.10 1.78 12.69
CA THR A 121 0.98 0.98 13.23
C THR A 121 0.55 -0.48 13.11
N PRO A 122 1.30 -1.30 12.37
CA PRO A 122 0.89 -2.69 12.23
C PRO A 122 1.00 -3.40 13.58
N PRO A 123 0.18 -4.45 13.78
CA PRO A 123 0.26 -5.21 15.01
C PRO A 123 1.62 -5.90 15.11
N PRO A 124 2.09 -6.20 16.31
CA PRO A 124 3.34 -6.93 16.47
C PRO A 124 3.26 -8.26 15.74
N ARG A 125 4.38 -8.67 15.17
CA ARG A 125 4.39 -9.94 14.49
C ARG A 125 4.19 -11.01 15.50
N LYS A 126 3.41 -11.95 15.09
CA LYS A 126 3.23 -12.97 15.93
C LYS A 126 4.32 -13.82 15.86
N LYS A 127 5.14 -13.60 15.30
CA LYS A 127 6.18 -14.26 15.17
C LYS A 127 6.62 -14.75 16.15
N SER A 128 6.46 -14.10 16.64
CA SER A 128 6.91 -14.57 17.59
C SER A 128 6.25 -15.74 17.90
N ARG A 129 5.27 -15.94 17.53
CA ARG A 129 4.68 -16.99 17.76
C ARG A 129 5.37 -17.94 17.21
N ALA A 130 5.79 -17.69 16.43
CA ALA A 130 6.44 -18.62 15.86
C ALA A 130 7.60 -18.91 16.61
N GLN A 131 7.86 -18.44 16.98
CA GLN A 131 8.82 -18.69 17.50
C GLN A 131 8.59 -19.12 18.69
N THR A 132 7.73 -19.16 18.95
CA THR A 132 7.46 -19.64 20.02
C THR A 132 7.39 -20.94 19.99
N ARG A 133 7.48 -21.45 19.40
CA ARG A 133 7.52 -22.42 19.26
C ARG A 133 8.41 -22.93 19.17
N ALA A 134 8.84 -22.91 19.26
CA ALA A 134 9.48 -23.19 19.20
C ALA A 134 9.73 -23.60 19.93
N ARG A 135 9.57 -23.62 20.25
CA ARG A 135 9.59 -23.88 20.65
C ARG A 135 9.38 -24.50 21.10
N GLY A 136 9.55 -24.52 21.23
CA GLY A 136 9.34 -24.78 21.32
C GLY A 136 9.17 -25.21 21.85
N ASP A 137 9.51 -25.19 21.93
CA ASP A 137 9.41 -25.19 22.04
C ASP A 137 9.09 -25.66 22.45
N HIS A 138 9.48 -26.05 22.71
CA HIS A 138 9.18 -26.10 22.69
C HIS A 138 8.92 -26.47 22.79
N PRO A 139 9.30 -26.99 23.05
CA PRO A 139 9.11 -27.08 22.76
C PRO A 139 8.82 -27.19 22.84
#